data_7621e7663c98b986b5c840850ab49e4e
#
_entry.id   7621e7663c98b986b5c840850ab49e4e
#
_cell.length_a   1.000
_cell.length_b   1.000
_cell.length_c   1.000
_cell.angle_alpha   90.00
_cell.angle_beta   90.00
_cell.angle_gamma   90.00
#
_symmetry.space_group_name_H-M   'P 1'
#
loop_
_entity.id
_entity.type
_entity.pdbx_description
1 polymer ?
#
loop_
_entity_poly.entity_id
_entity_poly.type
_entity_poly.pdbx_seq_one_letter_code
_entity_poly.pdbx_strand_id
1 'polypeptide(L)'
;MMKTIRLTTICALLLAAGACNRTGSQESATENREEAEPRNLLYGIDADNYRTETGEVASGETLGKILNGYGVSAVLVDRLDKASADVFPLRNIRAGHKYTVFIHEDSLNTPHLDYLAYETSNTDYVVFGFADDSVTIRKDEKPCTLRRMKKSAVINSSLWGAIMEQNLPYALAAEMEDIYQWTVDFFGIQKGDRFTVIYDERFIDDTVSVGIGRIWGAKFSQGGKEYYAIPFRQGGKIQYWEADGASLRKQMLKAPLKYSRISSKFSYARKHPIYKVY
;
A
#
# COMPACT_ATOMS: atom_id res chain seq x y z
N MET A 1 8.19 -74.26 28.72
CA MET A 1 7.16 -74.98 27.98
C MET A 1 6.95 -74.27 26.68
N MET A 2 7.61 -74.66 25.55
CA MET A 2 7.11 -75.69 24.61
C MET A 2 5.75 -75.24 24.05
N LYS A 3 5.56 -75.05 22.77
CA LYS A 3 5.91 -75.77 21.52
C LYS A 3 5.59 -74.81 20.32
N THR A 4 6.44 -74.61 19.38
CA THR A 4 6.64 -75.36 18.12
C THR A 4 5.41 -75.42 17.19
N ILE A 5 5.57 -75.02 15.98
CA ILE A 5 5.86 -75.79 14.74
C ILE A 5 4.71 -75.52 13.74
N ARG A 6 4.82 -75.27 12.52
CA ARG A 6 5.33 -75.67 11.22
C ARG A 6 4.52 -74.93 10.12
N LEU A 7 5.08 -74.40 9.11
CA LEU A 7 5.66 -75.00 7.88
C LEU A 7 4.62 -75.57 6.90
N THR A 8 4.71 -75.20 5.74
CA THR A 8 4.58 -75.80 4.39
C THR A 8 3.67 -75.00 3.47
N THR A 9 3.86 -74.86 2.22
CA THR A 9 4.77 -75.29 1.14
C THR A 9 4.07 -74.96 -0.16
N ILE A 10 4.77 -74.34 -1.08
CA ILE A 10 4.81 -74.55 -2.53
C ILE A 10 3.49 -74.77 -3.30
N CYS A 11 3.19 -73.97 -4.31
CA CYS A 11 3.00 -74.49 -5.67
C CYS A 11 3.24 -73.37 -6.71
N ALA A 12 4.24 -73.62 -7.50
CA ALA A 12 4.51 -72.94 -8.76
C ALA A 12 3.58 -73.52 -9.85
N LEU A 13 3.08 -72.64 -10.70
CA LEU A 13 2.72 -73.07 -12.07
C LEU A 13 2.91 -71.92 -13.03
N LEU A 14 3.85 -72.07 -13.92
CA LEU A 14 4.07 -71.36 -15.17
C LEU A 14 2.87 -71.56 -16.09
N LEU A 15 2.49 -70.50 -16.80
CA LEU A 15 2.15 -70.62 -18.21
C LEU A 15 2.25 -69.26 -18.93
N ALA A 16 2.89 -69.35 -20.05
CA ALA A 16 3.37 -68.30 -20.92
C ALA A 16 2.29 -67.77 -21.89
N ALA A 17 2.69 -66.70 -22.51
CA ALA A 17 2.34 -66.24 -23.84
C ALA A 17 1.33 -65.10 -23.97
N GLY A 18 1.80 -64.02 -24.53
CA GLY A 18 1.00 -62.91 -25.07
C GLY A 18 1.82 -61.66 -25.31
N ALA A 19 2.72 -61.73 -26.25
CA ALA A 19 3.41 -60.52 -26.75
C ALA A 19 2.40 -59.58 -27.42
N CYS A 20 2.34 -58.35 -26.93
CA CYS A 20 1.96 -57.18 -27.74
C CYS A 20 2.85 -56.01 -27.35
N ASN A 21 3.84 -55.85 -28.18
CA ASN A 21 4.70 -54.69 -28.26
C ASN A 21 3.84 -53.46 -28.64
N ARG A 22 3.71 -52.51 -27.71
CA ARG A 22 3.32 -51.16 -28.01
C ARG A 22 4.29 -50.24 -27.29
N THR A 23 5.36 -49.93 -27.99
CA THR A 23 6.21 -48.78 -27.80
C THR A 23 5.35 -47.52 -27.91
N GLY A 24 4.82 -47.07 -26.75
CA GLY A 24 4.29 -45.74 -26.56
C GLY A 24 5.43 -44.87 -26.10
N SER A 25 6.04 -44.15 -27.03
CA SER A 25 6.93 -43.05 -26.74
C SER A 25 6.14 -42.06 -25.87
N GLN A 26 6.40 -42.03 -24.58
CA GLN A 26 6.12 -40.83 -23.80
C GLN A 26 7.09 -39.74 -24.28
N GLU A 27 6.65 -38.98 -25.27
CA GLU A 27 7.14 -37.65 -25.51
C GLU A 27 6.81 -36.87 -24.21
N SER A 28 7.83 -36.73 -23.36
CA SER A 28 7.85 -35.67 -22.36
C SER A 28 7.79 -34.35 -23.15
N ALA A 29 6.60 -33.80 -23.24
CA ALA A 29 6.43 -32.40 -23.59
C ALA A 29 7.17 -31.61 -22.54
N THR A 30 8.44 -31.35 -22.79
CA THR A 30 9.17 -30.27 -22.17
C THR A 30 8.49 -29.02 -22.69
N GLU A 31 7.54 -28.51 -21.91
CA GLU A 31 7.02 -27.18 -22.09
C GLU A 31 8.24 -26.27 -21.99
N ASN A 32 8.75 -25.86 -23.13
CA ASN A 32 9.64 -24.73 -23.24
C ASN A 32 8.87 -23.53 -22.69
N ARG A 33 8.96 -23.31 -21.39
CA ARG A 33 8.73 -21.99 -20.82
C ARG A 33 9.88 -21.15 -21.38
N GLU A 34 9.63 -20.51 -22.52
CA GLU A 34 10.42 -19.36 -22.93
C GLU A 34 10.39 -18.43 -21.71
N GLU A 35 11.51 -18.35 -21.01
CA GLU A 35 11.76 -17.27 -20.03
C GLU A 35 11.62 -15.98 -20.85
N ALA A 36 10.44 -15.36 -20.75
CA ALA A 36 10.20 -14.07 -21.38
C ALA A 36 11.28 -13.12 -20.86
N GLU A 37 12.08 -12.58 -21.79
CA GLU A 37 13.10 -11.58 -21.44
C GLU A 37 12.47 -10.51 -20.56
N PRO A 38 13.20 -10.02 -19.54
CA PRO A 38 12.67 -9.01 -18.62
C PRO A 38 12.29 -7.76 -19.42
N ARG A 39 10.99 -7.53 -19.59
CA ARG A 39 10.46 -6.35 -20.28
C ARG A 39 10.73 -5.14 -19.41
N ASN A 40 11.24 -4.08 -20.01
CA ASN A 40 11.40 -2.77 -19.36
C ASN A 40 10.02 -2.09 -19.19
N LEU A 41 9.25 -2.52 -18.20
CA LEU A 41 7.91 -2.00 -17.94
C LEU A 41 7.96 -0.72 -17.13
N LEU A 42 7.63 0.40 -17.75
CA LEU A 42 7.46 1.69 -17.09
C LEU A 42 5.97 2.05 -17.09
N TYR A 43 5.37 2.22 -15.90
CA TYR A 43 3.92 2.42 -15.72
C TYR A 43 3.05 1.34 -16.39
N GLY A 44 3.58 0.08 -16.45
CA GLY A 44 2.90 -1.02 -17.10
C GLY A 44 2.88 -0.96 -18.63
N ILE A 45 3.71 -0.09 -19.22
CA ILE A 45 3.93 0.07 -20.67
C ILE A 45 5.34 -0.47 -20.98
N ASP A 46 5.49 -1.22 -22.05
CA ASP A 46 6.78 -1.70 -22.53
C ASP A 46 7.56 -0.52 -23.13
N ALA A 47 8.46 0.03 -22.32
CA ALA A 47 9.18 1.26 -22.66
C ALA A 47 10.18 1.08 -23.82
N ASP A 48 10.59 -0.14 -24.13
CA ASP A 48 11.54 -0.42 -25.22
C ASP A 48 10.96 -0.10 -26.60
N ASN A 49 9.64 0.01 -26.69
CA ASN A 49 8.93 0.37 -27.92
C ASN A 49 8.74 1.88 -28.12
N TYR A 50 9.20 2.71 -27.17
CA TYR A 50 8.92 4.15 -27.17
C TYR A 50 10.14 4.98 -26.86
N ARG A 51 10.17 6.18 -27.43
CA ARG A 51 10.99 7.26 -26.88
C ARG A 51 10.25 7.87 -25.70
N THR A 52 10.88 7.84 -24.52
CA THR A 52 10.27 8.40 -23.30
C THR A 52 10.88 9.73 -22.91
N GLU A 53 10.04 10.67 -22.51
CA GLU A 53 10.45 11.97 -21.97
C GLU A 53 9.75 12.19 -20.63
N THR A 54 10.47 12.65 -19.62
CA THR A 54 9.91 12.95 -18.30
C THR A 54 9.89 14.46 -18.10
N GLY A 55 8.75 14.98 -17.64
CA GLY A 55 8.56 16.38 -17.30
C GLY A 55 7.96 16.55 -15.90
N GLU A 56 7.87 17.79 -15.48
CA GLU A 56 7.21 18.21 -14.25
C GLU A 56 6.18 19.29 -14.59
N VAL A 57 4.99 19.18 -14.02
CA VAL A 57 3.91 20.15 -14.25
C VAL A 57 4.30 21.50 -13.67
N ALA A 58 4.39 22.52 -14.52
CA ALA A 58 4.72 23.88 -14.11
C ALA A 58 3.55 24.56 -13.38
N SER A 59 3.85 25.61 -12.62
CA SER A 59 2.81 26.41 -11.96
C SER A 59 1.85 27.05 -12.99
N GLY A 60 0.54 26.79 -12.83
CA GLY A 60 -0.50 27.26 -13.74
C GLY A 60 -0.59 26.49 -15.06
N GLU A 61 0.16 25.41 -15.22
CA GLU A 61 0.08 24.55 -16.39
C GLU A 61 -1.12 23.61 -16.31
N THR A 62 -1.72 23.30 -17.45
CA THR A 62 -2.85 22.37 -17.57
C THR A 62 -2.43 21.15 -18.37
N LEU A 63 -3.07 20.00 -18.12
CA LEU A 63 -2.80 18.79 -18.89
C LEU A 63 -3.05 19.01 -20.40
N GLY A 64 -4.09 19.76 -20.76
CA GLY A 64 -4.36 20.11 -22.15
C GLY A 64 -3.22 20.89 -22.80
N LYS A 65 -2.56 21.81 -22.08
CA LYS A 65 -1.39 22.53 -22.59
C LYS A 65 -0.20 21.59 -22.80
N ILE A 66 0.05 20.68 -21.86
CA ILE A 66 1.09 19.67 -21.99
C ILE A 66 0.83 18.80 -23.23
N LEU A 67 -0.37 18.24 -23.34
CA LEU A 67 -0.78 17.38 -24.44
C LEU A 67 -0.69 18.07 -25.80
N ASN A 68 -1.12 19.34 -25.90
CA ASN A 68 -1.00 20.14 -27.11
C ASN A 68 0.48 20.33 -27.52
N GLY A 69 1.39 20.46 -26.56
CA GLY A 69 2.84 20.53 -26.80
C GLY A 69 3.40 19.29 -27.49
N TYR A 70 2.76 18.14 -27.30
CA TYR A 70 3.08 16.86 -27.95
C TYR A 70 2.17 16.54 -29.16
N GLY A 71 1.45 17.52 -29.68
CA GLY A 71 0.66 17.37 -30.92
C GLY A 71 -0.74 16.76 -30.74
N VAL A 72 -1.19 16.49 -29.49
CA VAL A 72 -2.55 16.01 -29.25
C VAL A 72 -3.55 17.10 -29.57
N SER A 73 -4.53 16.79 -30.42
CA SER A 73 -5.53 17.76 -30.87
C SER A 73 -6.47 18.20 -29.74
N ALA A 74 -7.01 19.42 -29.83
CA ALA A 74 -7.98 19.92 -28.88
C ALA A 74 -9.25 19.04 -28.78
N VAL A 75 -9.62 18.38 -29.88
CA VAL A 75 -10.75 17.42 -29.91
C VAL A 75 -10.47 16.20 -29.06
N LEU A 76 -9.25 15.65 -29.13
CA LEU A 76 -8.85 14.51 -28.28
C LEU A 76 -8.75 14.92 -26.82
N VAL A 77 -8.25 16.13 -26.52
CA VAL A 77 -8.21 16.67 -25.15
C VAL A 77 -9.63 16.82 -24.58
N ASP A 78 -10.61 17.32 -25.34
CA ASP A 78 -12.01 17.40 -24.92
C ASP A 78 -12.64 16.02 -24.66
N ARG A 79 -12.36 15.05 -25.55
CA ARG A 79 -12.78 13.65 -25.32
C ARG A 79 -12.15 13.07 -24.04
N LEU A 80 -10.86 13.33 -23.84
CA LEU A 80 -10.15 12.88 -22.64
C LEU A 80 -10.74 13.48 -21.38
N ASP A 81 -11.06 14.78 -21.36
CA ASP A 81 -11.65 15.44 -20.21
C ASP A 81 -12.99 14.81 -19.84
N LYS A 82 -13.84 14.54 -20.83
CA LYS A 82 -15.12 13.86 -20.62
C LYS A 82 -14.96 12.43 -20.12
N ALA A 83 -14.04 11.66 -20.71
CA ALA A 83 -13.82 10.26 -20.35
C ALA A 83 -13.13 10.11 -18.99
N SER A 84 -12.32 11.09 -18.57
CA SER A 84 -11.57 11.05 -17.32
C SER A 84 -12.35 11.47 -16.08
N ALA A 85 -13.55 12.02 -16.24
CA ALA A 85 -14.30 12.66 -15.17
C ALA A 85 -14.49 11.79 -13.92
N ASP A 86 -14.76 10.49 -14.11
CA ASP A 86 -15.01 9.54 -13.03
C ASP A 86 -13.74 8.84 -12.51
N VAL A 87 -12.63 8.86 -13.27
CA VAL A 87 -11.38 8.18 -12.92
C VAL A 87 -10.36 9.19 -12.34
N PHE A 88 -10.07 10.22 -13.11
CA PHE A 88 -9.16 11.30 -12.73
C PHE A 88 -9.46 12.57 -13.57
N PRO A 89 -10.26 13.51 -13.05
CA PRO A 89 -10.54 14.77 -13.73
C PRO A 89 -9.25 15.53 -14.10
N LEU A 90 -9.11 15.99 -15.33
CA LEU A 90 -7.88 16.62 -15.83
C LEU A 90 -7.48 17.86 -15.03
N ARG A 91 -8.45 18.56 -14.42
CA ARG A 91 -8.20 19.71 -13.54
C ARG A 91 -7.47 19.35 -12.21
N ASN A 92 -7.35 18.07 -11.89
CA ASN A 92 -6.73 17.60 -10.65
C ASN A 92 -5.20 17.48 -10.75
N ILE A 93 -4.60 17.79 -11.89
CA ILE A 93 -3.14 17.85 -11.97
C ILE A 93 -2.61 18.97 -11.06
N ARG A 94 -1.41 18.78 -10.53
CA ARG A 94 -0.78 19.69 -9.58
C ARG A 94 0.63 20.05 -10.04
N ALA A 95 0.99 21.32 -9.88
CA ALA A 95 2.37 21.75 -10.09
C ALA A 95 3.35 20.97 -9.21
N GLY A 96 4.52 20.65 -9.75
CA GLY A 96 5.54 19.87 -9.08
C GLY A 96 5.37 18.34 -9.22
N HIS A 97 4.25 17.87 -9.76
CA HIS A 97 4.05 16.45 -10.05
C HIS A 97 4.71 16.06 -11.37
N LYS A 98 5.26 14.87 -11.40
CA LYS A 98 5.95 14.34 -12.59
C LYS A 98 4.98 13.72 -13.57
N TYR A 99 5.34 13.78 -14.83
CA TYR A 99 4.72 12.99 -15.88
C TYR A 99 5.78 12.42 -16.82
N THR A 100 5.45 11.31 -17.46
CA THR A 100 6.28 10.67 -18.49
C THR A 100 5.43 10.46 -19.72
N VAL A 101 5.95 10.87 -20.87
CA VAL A 101 5.30 10.65 -22.17
C VAL A 101 6.00 9.52 -22.91
N PHE A 102 5.22 8.78 -23.69
CA PHE A 102 5.65 7.67 -24.52
C PHE A 102 5.32 8.00 -25.97
N ILE A 103 6.35 8.19 -26.77
CA ILE A 103 6.28 8.68 -28.13
C ILE A 103 6.77 7.57 -29.07
N HIS A 104 5.97 7.18 -30.05
CA HIS A 104 6.44 6.37 -31.15
C HIS A 104 6.62 7.23 -32.39
N GLU A 105 7.45 6.76 -33.32
CA GLU A 105 7.64 7.36 -34.63
C GLU A 105 6.98 6.47 -35.67
N ASP A 106 6.14 7.09 -36.53
CA ASP A 106 5.52 6.37 -37.64
C ASP A 106 6.53 6.07 -38.75
N SER A 107 6.07 5.42 -39.82
CA SER A 107 6.91 5.05 -41.00
C SER A 107 7.52 6.28 -41.71
N LEU A 108 7.03 7.47 -41.43
CA LEU A 108 7.51 8.75 -41.99
C LEU A 108 8.38 9.52 -40.98
N ASN A 109 8.77 8.89 -39.86
CA ASN A 109 9.47 9.49 -38.73
C ASN A 109 8.71 10.68 -38.09
N THR A 110 7.36 10.64 -38.14
CA THR A 110 6.54 11.61 -37.44
C THR A 110 6.31 11.14 -36.00
N PRO A 111 6.61 11.97 -34.99
CA PRO A 111 6.41 11.58 -33.59
C PRO A 111 4.91 11.65 -33.23
N HIS A 112 4.42 10.58 -32.61
CA HIS A 112 3.06 10.48 -32.10
C HIS A 112 3.10 10.14 -30.61
N LEU A 113 2.32 10.86 -29.80
CA LEU A 113 2.14 10.59 -28.39
C LEU A 113 1.11 9.45 -28.22
N ASP A 114 1.55 8.28 -27.74
CA ASP A 114 0.65 7.16 -27.44
C ASP A 114 0.17 7.13 -26.02
N TYR A 115 1.06 7.47 -25.07
CA TYR A 115 0.71 7.48 -23.66
C TYR A 115 1.33 8.66 -22.91
N LEU A 116 0.60 9.15 -21.91
CA LEU A 116 1.11 10.04 -20.88
C LEU A 116 0.80 9.40 -19.52
N ALA A 117 1.82 9.08 -18.74
CA ALA A 117 1.70 8.65 -17.34
C ALA A 117 1.92 9.86 -16.44
N TYR A 118 0.95 10.18 -15.59
CA TYR A 118 1.00 11.27 -14.62
C TYR A 118 1.06 10.72 -13.21
N GLU A 119 2.08 11.06 -12.43
CA GLU A 119 2.24 10.64 -11.04
C GLU A 119 1.36 11.48 -10.11
N THR A 120 0.36 10.86 -9.50
CA THR A 120 -0.52 11.51 -8.53
C THR A 120 0.05 11.52 -7.12
N SER A 121 0.96 10.57 -6.84
CA SER A 121 1.75 10.46 -5.61
C SER A 121 3.07 9.74 -5.91
N ASN A 122 3.87 9.44 -4.90
CA ASN A 122 5.07 8.63 -5.08
C ASN A 122 4.78 7.20 -5.58
N THR A 123 3.60 6.68 -5.29
CA THR A 123 3.15 5.33 -5.66
C THR A 123 2.12 5.32 -6.77
N ASP A 124 1.14 6.20 -6.71
CA ASP A 124 -0.02 6.19 -7.59
C ASP A 124 0.23 6.99 -8.86
N TYR A 125 -0.26 6.49 -9.97
CA TYR A 125 -0.21 7.18 -11.25
C TYR A 125 -1.47 6.94 -12.07
N VAL A 126 -1.67 7.81 -13.06
CA VAL A 126 -2.73 7.70 -14.06
C VAL A 126 -2.08 7.66 -15.43
N VAL A 127 -2.48 6.70 -16.26
CA VAL A 127 -2.05 6.61 -17.66
C VAL A 127 -3.19 7.04 -18.55
N PHE A 128 -2.92 8.01 -19.39
CA PHE A 128 -3.75 8.45 -20.49
C PHE A 128 -3.20 7.86 -21.77
N GLY A 129 -4.01 7.12 -22.51
CA GLY A 129 -3.63 6.53 -23.80
C GLY A 129 -4.36 7.20 -24.94
N PHE A 130 -3.67 7.34 -26.05
CA PHE A 130 -4.13 7.96 -27.29
C PHE A 130 -3.92 6.94 -28.44
N ALA A 131 -4.99 6.50 -29.07
CA ALA A 131 -4.91 5.62 -30.21
C ALA A 131 -5.91 6.11 -31.24
N ASP A 132 -5.40 6.54 -32.39
CA ASP A 132 -6.18 7.14 -33.46
C ASP A 132 -7.13 8.24 -32.93
N ASP A 133 -8.43 7.97 -32.99
CA ASP A 133 -9.49 8.85 -32.48
C ASP A 133 -10.02 8.46 -31.10
N SER A 134 -9.38 7.50 -30.41
CA SER A 134 -9.82 7.02 -29.10
C SER A 134 -8.91 7.44 -27.96
N VAL A 135 -9.47 7.54 -26.75
CA VAL A 135 -8.74 7.83 -25.53
C VAL A 135 -9.03 6.76 -24.48
N THR A 136 -8.00 6.38 -23.74
CA THR A 136 -8.10 5.43 -22.62
C THR A 136 -7.54 6.05 -21.36
N ILE A 137 -8.10 5.68 -20.21
CA ILE A 137 -7.61 6.14 -18.90
C ILE A 137 -7.57 4.95 -17.97
N ARG A 138 -6.43 4.76 -17.29
CA ARG A 138 -6.32 3.82 -16.19
C ARG A 138 -5.57 4.43 -15.02
N LYS A 139 -6.00 4.09 -13.82
CA LYS A 139 -5.31 4.42 -12.58
C LYS A 139 -4.67 3.15 -12.04
N ASP A 140 -3.41 3.26 -11.60
CA ASP A 140 -2.64 2.12 -11.14
C ASP A 140 -1.59 2.56 -10.10
N GLU A 141 -0.89 1.60 -9.49
CA GLU A 141 0.17 1.83 -8.51
C GLU A 141 1.50 1.25 -9.00
N LYS A 142 2.60 1.92 -8.68
CA LYS A 142 3.95 1.37 -8.89
C LYS A 142 4.12 0.11 -8.05
N PRO A 143 4.78 -0.93 -8.56
CA PRO A 143 5.06 -2.12 -7.76
C PRO A 143 5.89 -1.74 -6.54
N CYS A 144 5.45 -2.21 -5.38
CA CYS A 144 6.14 -1.98 -4.11
C CYS A 144 6.58 -3.30 -3.51
N THR A 145 7.82 -3.35 -3.02
CA THR A 145 8.30 -4.43 -2.17
C THR A 145 7.97 -4.13 -0.71
N LEU A 146 7.64 -5.19 0.03
CA LEU A 146 7.36 -5.11 1.46
C LEU A 146 8.54 -5.69 2.24
N ARG A 147 9.09 -4.90 3.16
CA ARG A 147 10.13 -5.36 4.09
C ARG A 147 9.63 -5.29 5.52
N ARG A 148 9.74 -6.41 6.22
CA ARG A 148 9.37 -6.45 7.64
C ARG A 148 10.45 -5.80 8.47
N MET A 149 10.04 -4.77 9.20
CA MET A 149 10.89 -3.98 10.07
C MET A 149 10.48 -4.18 11.53
N LYS A 150 11.48 -4.22 12.43
CA LYS A 150 11.27 -4.10 13.88
C LYS A 150 12.03 -2.88 14.35
N LYS A 151 11.32 -1.93 14.93
CA LYS A 151 11.89 -0.68 15.42
C LYS A 151 11.48 -0.43 16.86
N SER A 152 12.39 0.18 17.61
CA SER A 152 12.17 0.60 19.00
C SER A 152 12.77 1.97 19.22
N ALA A 153 12.10 2.81 19.99
CA ALA A 153 12.61 4.11 20.36
C ALA A 153 12.26 4.44 21.81
N VAL A 154 13.11 5.23 22.43
CA VAL A 154 12.84 5.92 23.70
C VAL A 154 12.32 7.30 23.37
N ILE A 155 11.26 7.71 24.03
CA ILE A 155 10.62 9.00 23.81
C ILE A 155 11.29 10.05 24.70
N ASN A 156 11.77 11.12 24.07
CA ASN A 156 12.38 12.25 24.77
C ASN A 156 11.42 13.42 24.97
N SER A 157 10.45 13.58 24.06
CA SER A 157 9.46 14.68 24.05
C SER A 157 8.06 14.23 23.70
N SER A 158 7.89 13.59 22.53
CA SER A 158 6.62 13.09 22.02
C SER A 158 6.83 11.84 21.18
N LEU A 159 5.76 11.10 20.91
CA LEU A 159 5.81 9.96 19.97
C LEU A 159 6.31 10.41 18.59
N TRP A 160 5.77 11.52 18.08
CA TRP A 160 6.19 12.11 16.81
C TRP A 160 7.69 12.44 16.81
N GLY A 161 8.18 13.12 17.85
CA GLY A 161 9.60 13.46 17.99
C GLY A 161 10.50 12.22 17.95
N ALA A 162 10.12 11.18 18.68
CA ALA A 162 10.88 9.92 18.71
C ALA A 162 10.91 9.21 17.35
N ILE A 163 9.81 9.27 16.58
CA ILE A 163 9.74 8.70 15.23
C ILE A 163 10.65 9.48 14.28
N MET A 164 10.63 10.81 14.33
CA MET A 164 11.48 11.66 13.50
C MET A 164 12.97 11.51 13.84
N GLU A 165 13.33 11.46 15.13
CA GLU A 165 14.71 11.23 15.59
C GLU A 165 15.29 9.90 15.09
N GLN A 166 14.45 8.90 14.87
CA GLN A 166 14.85 7.58 14.37
C GLN A 166 14.72 7.44 12.83
N ASN A 167 14.40 8.52 12.12
CA ASN A 167 14.13 8.52 10.68
C ASN A 167 13.10 7.46 10.26
N LEU A 168 12.06 7.27 11.06
CA LEU A 168 10.98 6.35 10.76
C LEU A 168 9.89 7.03 9.90
N PRO A 169 9.13 6.26 9.10
CA PRO A 169 8.03 6.82 8.33
C PRO A 169 7.05 7.57 9.24
N TYR A 170 6.73 8.82 8.90
CA TYR A 170 5.83 9.65 9.71
C TYR A 170 4.43 9.03 9.89
N ALA A 171 3.96 8.25 8.89
CA ALA A 171 2.70 7.52 8.96
C ALA A 171 2.66 6.55 10.16
N LEU A 172 3.81 6.09 10.64
CA LEU A 172 3.89 5.21 11.79
C LEU A 172 3.38 5.87 13.08
N ALA A 173 3.57 7.19 13.25
CA ALA A 173 3.03 7.92 14.38
C ALA A 173 1.50 7.87 14.40
N ALA A 174 0.87 8.20 13.28
CA ALA A 174 -0.59 8.19 13.15
C ALA A 174 -1.17 6.79 13.40
N GLU A 175 -0.57 5.75 12.84
CA GLU A 175 -1.02 4.37 13.08
C GLU A 175 -0.85 3.93 14.54
N MET A 176 0.25 4.33 15.18
CA MET A 176 0.47 4.06 16.61
C MET A 176 -0.55 4.82 17.49
N GLU A 177 -0.85 6.06 17.14
CA GLU A 177 -1.90 6.83 17.81
C GLU A 177 -3.27 6.16 17.65
N ASP A 178 -3.64 5.74 16.45
CA ASP A 178 -4.91 5.04 16.18
C ASP A 178 -5.04 3.73 16.95
N ILE A 179 -3.96 2.97 17.05
CA ILE A 179 -3.93 1.70 17.78
C ILE A 179 -4.14 1.93 19.28
N TYR A 180 -3.46 2.93 19.84
CA TYR A 180 -3.38 3.12 21.29
C TYR A 180 -4.27 4.25 21.84
N GLN A 181 -5.03 4.96 21.00
CA GLN A 181 -5.84 6.14 21.40
C GLN A 181 -6.77 5.92 22.60
N TRP A 182 -7.13 4.66 22.89
CA TRP A 182 -8.03 4.29 24.00
C TRP A 182 -7.31 3.76 25.23
N THR A 183 -5.99 3.59 25.16
CA THR A 183 -5.20 2.94 26.23
C THR A 183 -4.02 3.74 26.70
N VAL A 184 -3.38 4.50 25.81
CA VAL A 184 -2.21 5.35 26.12
C VAL A 184 -2.64 6.81 26.16
N ASP A 185 -2.24 7.52 27.20
CA ASP A 185 -2.41 8.97 27.28
C ASP A 185 -1.25 9.66 26.55
N PHE A 186 -1.45 9.98 25.28
CA PHE A 186 -0.42 10.65 24.46
C PHE A 186 -0.08 12.07 24.94
N PHE A 187 -0.95 12.72 25.72
CA PHE A 187 -0.67 14.00 26.35
C PHE A 187 0.14 13.86 27.65
N GLY A 188 0.11 12.67 28.25
CA GLY A 188 0.85 12.32 29.45
C GLY A 188 2.17 11.61 29.21
N ILE A 189 2.64 11.54 27.95
CA ILE A 189 3.93 10.94 27.61
C ILE A 189 5.07 11.68 28.31
N GLN A 190 5.97 10.92 28.91
CA GLN A 190 7.13 11.44 29.64
C GLN A 190 8.43 10.96 29.02
N LYS A 191 9.48 11.70 29.26
CA LYS A 191 10.84 11.28 28.92
C LYS A 191 11.17 9.93 29.54
N GLY A 192 11.61 8.97 28.71
CA GLY A 192 11.91 7.61 29.12
C GLY A 192 10.80 6.59 28.77
N ASP A 193 9.60 7.05 28.44
CA ASP A 193 8.60 6.19 27.81
C ASP A 193 9.18 5.62 26.51
N ARG A 194 8.67 4.49 26.07
CA ARG A 194 9.26 3.81 24.91
C ARG A 194 8.20 3.03 24.12
N PHE A 195 8.51 2.81 22.84
CA PHE A 195 7.72 1.90 22.05
C PHE A 195 8.59 0.90 21.29
N THR A 196 7.98 -0.21 20.91
CA THR A 196 8.52 -1.17 19.95
C THR A 196 7.41 -1.51 18.97
N VAL A 197 7.70 -1.56 17.68
CA VAL A 197 6.73 -1.88 16.64
C VAL A 197 7.34 -2.82 15.60
N ILE A 198 6.53 -3.75 15.13
CA ILE A 198 6.84 -4.63 14.00
C ILE A 198 5.83 -4.30 12.91
N TYR A 199 6.33 -3.87 11.75
CA TYR A 199 5.50 -3.44 10.63
C TYR A 199 6.15 -3.79 9.30
N ASP A 200 5.37 -3.80 8.23
CA ASP A 200 5.89 -3.89 6.88
C ASP A 200 6.06 -2.46 6.34
N GLU A 201 7.24 -2.15 5.85
CA GLU A 201 7.57 -0.89 5.17
C GLU A 201 7.53 -1.13 3.66
N ARG A 202 6.93 -0.19 2.93
CA ARG A 202 6.75 -0.26 1.47
C ARG A 202 7.89 0.48 0.79
N PHE A 203 8.53 -0.18 -0.18
CA PHE A 203 9.62 0.40 -0.96
C PHE A 203 9.33 0.34 -2.45
N ILE A 204 9.67 1.41 -3.16
CA ILE A 204 9.79 1.44 -4.62
C ILE A 204 11.27 1.29 -4.95
N ASP A 205 11.57 0.51 -6.00
CA ASP A 205 12.92 0.23 -6.48
C ASP A 205 13.87 -0.23 -5.34
N ASP A 206 13.31 -0.94 -4.38
CA ASP A 206 14.00 -1.49 -3.20
C ASP A 206 14.71 -0.46 -2.31
N THR A 207 14.66 0.80 -2.61
CA THR A 207 15.45 1.84 -1.91
C THR A 207 14.62 2.98 -1.34
N VAL A 208 13.55 3.38 -2.02
CA VAL A 208 12.74 4.54 -1.63
C VAL A 208 11.56 4.09 -0.77
N SER A 209 11.59 4.44 0.51
CA SER A 209 10.44 4.21 1.40
C SER A 209 9.26 5.11 1.01
N VAL A 210 8.11 4.50 0.74
CA VAL A 210 6.87 5.19 0.33
C VAL A 210 5.75 5.07 1.35
N GLY A 211 6.08 4.61 2.54
CA GLY A 211 5.15 4.51 3.65
C GLY A 211 5.15 3.15 4.32
N ILE A 212 4.13 2.91 5.13
CA ILE A 212 3.99 1.67 5.88
C ILE A 212 2.85 0.83 5.30
N GLY A 213 3.00 -0.48 5.44
CA GLY A 213 1.97 -1.45 5.19
C GLY A 213 1.28 -1.87 6.48
N ARG A 214 1.21 -3.17 6.75
CA ARG A 214 0.56 -3.71 7.93
C ARG A 214 1.43 -3.60 9.18
N ILE A 215 0.84 -3.22 10.31
CA ILE A 215 1.43 -3.40 11.64
C ILE A 215 1.15 -4.82 12.13
N TRP A 216 2.22 -5.55 12.46
CA TRP A 216 2.19 -6.94 12.93
C TRP A 216 2.19 -7.07 14.44
N GLY A 217 2.44 -6.00 15.12
CA GLY A 217 2.39 -5.92 16.56
C GLY A 217 3.13 -4.70 17.07
N ALA A 218 2.70 -4.21 18.21
CA ALA A 218 3.39 -3.11 18.87
C ALA A 218 3.34 -3.29 20.38
N LYS A 219 4.28 -2.63 21.05
CA LYS A 219 4.32 -2.49 22.50
C LYS A 219 4.62 -1.05 22.83
N PHE A 220 3.83 -0.46 23.70
CA PHE A 220 4.03 0.87 24.25
C PHE A 220 4.27 0.76 25.76
N SER A 221 5.28 1.46 26.27
CA SER A 221 5.57 1.52 27.70
C SER A 221 5.45 2.97 28.18
N GLN A 222 4.50 3.23 29.06
CA GLN A 222 4.22 4.54 29.63
C GLN A 222 4.16 4.47 31.15
N GLY A 223 4.96 5.27 31.85
CA GLY A 223 4.96 5.31 33.31
C GLY A 223 5.27 3.94 33.97
N GLY A 224 6.06 3.10 33.31
CA GLY A 224 6.38 1.73 33.78
C GLY A 224 5.34 0.67 33.46
N LYS A 225 4.19 1.04 32.88
CA LYS A 225 3.17 0.11 32.41
C LYS A 225 3.35 -0.22 30.95
N GLU A 226 3.21 -1.51 30.62
CA GLU A 226 3.31 -1.98 29.24
C GLU A 226 1.92 -2.25 28.65
N TYR A 227 1.74 -1.83 27.39
CA TYR A 227 0.54 -2.02 26.60
C TYR A 227 0.93 -2.73 25.30
N TYR A 228 0.38 -3.91 25.11
CA TYR A 228 0.62 -4.71 23.90
C TYR A 228 -0.47 -4.43 22.87
N ALA A 229 -0.12 -4.47 21.60
CA ALA A 229 -1.05 -4.39 20.49
C ALA A 229 -0.82 -5.59 19.57
N ILE A 230 -1.61 -6.62 19.75
CA ILE A 230 -1.56 -7.85 18.96
C ILE A 230 -2.69 -7.80 17.94
N PRO A 231 -2.39 -7.75 16.62
CA PRO A 231 -3.42 -7.66 15.60
C PRO A 231 -4.13 -9.01 15.44
N PHE A 232 -5.44 -8.96 15.44
CA PHE A 232 -6.28 -10.09 15.13
C PHE A 232 -7.42 -9.69 14.17
N ARG A 233 -7.70 -10.52 13.16
CA ARG A 233 -8.77 -10.26 12.19
C ARG A 233 -10.09 -10.83 12.71
N GLN A 234 -11.05 -9.95 12.98
CA GLN A 234 -12.39 -10.32 13.40
C GLN A 234 -13.43 -9.51 12.59
N GLY A 235 -14.46 -10.18 12.10
CA GLY A 235 -15.51 -9.53 11.32
C GLY A 235 -14.99 -8.78 10.06
N GLY A 236 -13.96 -9.31 9.41
CA GLY A 236 -13.34 -8.70 8.22
C GLY A 236 -12.40 -7.53 8.50
N LYS A 237 -12.28 -7.06 9.76
CA LYS A 237 -11.44 -5.94 10.18
C LYS A 237 -10.29 -6.41 11.08
N ILE A 238 -9.15 -5.75 10.99
CA ILE A 238 -8.04 -5.93 11.92
C ILE A 238 -8.35 -5.11 13.15
N GLN A 239 -8.29 -5.74 14.31
CA GLN A 239 -8.41 -5.12 15.63
C GLN A 239 -7.18 -5.48 16.45
N TYR A 240 -6.86 -4.68 17.46
CA TYR A 240 -5.70 -4.89 18.30
C TYR A 240 -6.11 -5.25 19.72
N TRP A 241 -5.36 -6.18 20.30
CA TRP A 241 -5.67 -6.81 21.57
C TRP A 241 -4.45 -6.80 22.49
N GLU A 242 -4.67 -6.69 23.79
CA GLU A 242 -3.64 -6.88 24.80
C GLU A 242 -3.19 -8.34 24.88
N ALA A 243 -2.07 -8.58 25.59
CA ALA A 243 -1.54 -9.93 25.75
C ALA A 243 -2.47 -10.88 26.53
N ASP A 244 -3.35 -10.34 27.36
CA ASP A 244 -4.38 -11.09 28.11
C ASP A 244 -5.67 -11.31 27.32
N GLY A 245 -5.72 -10.86 26.06
CA GLY A 245 -6.90 -10.94 25.20
C GLY A 245 -7.93 -9.82 25.42
N ALA A 246 -7.65 -8.82 26.23
CA ALA A 246 -8.50 -7.65 26.37
C ALA A 246 -8.42 -6.78 25.12
N SER A 247 -9.55 -6.22 24.65
CA SER A 247 -9.54 -5.29 23.52
C SER A 247 -8.85 -3.98 23.90
N LEU A 248 -7.98 -3.49 23.00
CA LEU A 248 -7.42 -2.16 23.10
C LEU A 248 -8.47 -1.04 22.92
N ARG A 249 -9.57 -1.34 22.23
CA ARG A 249 -10.75 -0.45 22.16
C ARG A 249 -11.52 -0.56 23.47
N LYS A 250 -11.05 0.08 24.51
CA LYS A 250 -11.79 0.25 25.76
C LYS A 250 -12.82 1.36 25.60
N GLN A 251 -13.94 1.25 26.33
CA GLN A 251 -14.89 2.35 26.42
C GLN A 251 -14.13 3.60 26.87
N MET A 252 -14.52 4.75 26.27
CA MET A 252 -13.97 6.07 26.53
C MET A 252 -13.28 6.14 27.89
N LEU A 253 -11.96 6.32 27.91
CA LEU A 253 -11.31 6.75 29.12
C LEU A 253 -12.05 8.00 29.54
N LYS A 254 -12.80 7.94 30.66
CA LYS A 254 -13.22 9.17 31.31
C LYS A 254 -11.93 9.91 31.49
N ALA A 255 -11.70 10.97 30.71
CA ALA A 255 -10.57 11.83 30.92
C ALA A 255 -10.61 12.15 32.42
N PRO A 256 -9.60 11.77 33.22
CA PRO A 256 -9.57 12.17 34.58
C PRO A 256 -9.32 13.68 34.58
N LEU A 257 -10.40 14.44 34.47
CA LEU A 257 -10.34 15.86 34.76
C LEU A 257 -9.99 15.96 36.27
N LYS A 258 -8.69 15.91 36.55
CA LYS A 258 -8.17 16.17 37.90
C LYS A 258 -8.65 17.54 38.45
N TYR A 259 -9.19 18.36 37.55
CA TYR A 259 -9.76 19.67 37.85
C TYR A 259 -11.08 19.88 37.10
N SER A 260 -12.18 19.34 37.58
CA SER A 260 -13.51 19.69 37.11
C SER A 260 -14.07 20.84 37.94
N ARG A 261 -13.55 22.04 37.74
CA ARG A 261 -14.29 23.23 38.19
C ARG A 261 -15.35 23.54 37.15
N ILE A 262 -16.58 23.13 37.40
CA ILE A 262 -17.74 23.58 36.60
C ILE A 262 -17.89 25.07 36.89
N SER A 263 -17.34 25.90 36.01
CA SER A 263 -17.43 27.38 36.13
C SER A 263 -18.85 27.88 35.87
N SER A 264 -19.72 27.09 35.23
CA SER A 264 -21.16 27.39 35.14
C SER A 264 -21.95 26.13 34.83
N LYS A 265 -23.11 25.95 35.45
CA LYS A 265 -24.06 24.89 35.18
C LYS A 265 -24.82 25.17 33.87
N PHE A 266 -25.44 24.14 33.30
CA PHE A 266 -26.34 24.29 32.16
C PHE A 266 -27.50 25.25 32.51
N SER A 267 -27.81 26.18 31.62
CA SER A 267 -28.93 27.11 31.74
C SER A 267 -29.57 27.36 30.40
N TYR A 268 -30.89 27.33 30.32
CA TYR A 268 -31.67 27.66 29.13
C TYR A 268 -31.61 29.16 28.75
N ALA A 269 -31.28 30.02 29.70
CA ALA A 269 -31.14 31.46 29.49
C ALA A 269 -29.85 31.91 30.16
N ARG A 270 -28.82 32.21 29.39
CA ARG A 270 -27.53 32.67 29.88
C ARG A 270 -27.26 34.08 29.41
N LYS A 271 -27.08 34.98 30.35
CA LYS A 271 -26.70 36.35 30.03
C LYS A 271 -25.30 36.40 29.44
N HIS A 272 -25.18 36.97 28.22
CA HIS A 272 -23.89 37.13 27.60
C HIS A 272 -22.96 38.00 28.43
N PRO A 273 -21.72 37.55 28.79
CA PRO A 273 -20.89 38.26 29.73
C PRO A 273 -20.50 39.68 29.29
N ILE A 274 -20.37 39.90 27.97
CA ILE A 274 -19.97 41.19 27.39
C ILE A 274 -21.21 42.00 27.00
N TYR A 275 -22.13 41.43 26.20
CA TYR A 275 -23.29 42.17 25.71
C TYR A 275 -24.48 42.22 26.67
N LYS A 276 -24.40 41.53 27.79
CA LYS A 276 -25.41 41.54 28.89
C LYS A 276 -26.85 41.26 28.45
N VAL A 277 -27.04 40.65 27.29
CA VAL A 277 -28.33 40.17 26.75
C VAL A 277 -28.52 38.67 27.04
N TYR A 278 -29.80 38.22 27.10
CA TYR A 278 -30.17 36.82 27.30
C TYR A 278 -30.36 36.13 25.97
#